data_fd58fa1ca37899a96df6c25f74d4b3b3
#
_entry.id   fd58fa1ca37899a96df6c25f74d4b3b3
#
_cell.length_a   1.000
_cell.length_b   1.000
_cell.length_c   1.000
_cell.angle_alpha   90.00
_cell.angle_beta   90.00
_cell.angle_gamma   90.00
#
_symmetry.space_group_name_H-M   'P 1'
#
loop_
_entity.id
_entity.type
_entity.pdbx_description
1 polymer ?
#
loop_
_entity_poly.entity_id
_entity_poly.type
_entity_poly.pdbx_seq_one_letter_code
_entity_poly.pdbx_strand_id
1 'polypeptide(L)'
;MVADWMEVDWLSGKMIFFFLIIWYFVLKYWENNGTLDRWNATRVFGIALMLRTKHGQRTLEKMAKPRAFWRAYGEVSLWICILLMFFVLLLLLLSFVLSILDPPTADPPSAAELVAIPGLNPVIPLWWGIIAFVVALVIHEFGHGLQARAHGMRVRSFGLLTLGPLPLGAFAEPEGEELMKAPNRERMRLFAAGPATNIFA
;
A
#
# COMPACT_ATOMS: atom_id res chain seq x y z
N MET A 1 -33.60 -6.89 15.51
CA MET A 1 -32.22 -7.28 15.20
C MET A 1 -31.44 -6.23 14.38
N VAL A 2 -31.95 -4.99 14.31
CA VAL A 2 -31.31 -3.84 13.62
C VAL A 2 -30.65 -2.87 14.61
N ALA A 3 -30.91 -3.01 15.89
CA ALA A 3 -30.45 -2.07 16.93
C ALA A 3 -29.02 -2.30 17.46
N ASP A 4 -28.50 -3.54 17.35
CA ASP A 4 -27.18 -3.88 17.94
C ASP A 4 -25.97 -3.31 17.19
N TRP A 5 -26.09 -3.03 15.91
CA TRP A 5 -24.99 -2.52 15.09
C TRP A 5 -24.66 -1.04 15.35
N MET A 6 -25.66 -0.24 15.76
CA MET A 6 -25.47 1.20 16.03
C MET A 6 -24.88 1.47 17.42
N GLU A 7 -25.09 0.61 18.42
CA GLU A 7 -24.51 0.80 19.77
C GLU A 7 -23.01 0.46 19.81
N VAL A 8 -22.57 -0.57 19.07
CA VAL A 8 -21.16 -0.93 18.95
C VAL A 8 -20.37 0.18 18.24
N ASP A 9 -20.95 0.81 17.24
CA ASP A 9 -20.29 1.86 16.44
C ASP A 9 -19.99 3.14 17.24
N TRP A 10 -20.84 3.50 18.20
CA TRP A 10 -20.68 4.76 18.93
C TRP A 10 -19.52 4.74 19.93
N LEU A 11 -19.38 3.63 20.63
CA LEU A 11 -18.28 3.45 21.60
C LEU A 11 -16.95 3.27 20.85
N SER A 12 -16.95 2.52 19.75
CA SER A 12 -15.80 2.30 18.87
C SER A 12 -15.30 3.58 18.25
N GLY A 13 -16.19 4.44 17.73
CA GLY A 13 -15.83 5.73 17.13
C GLY A 13 -15.18 6.69 18.12
N LYS A 14 -15.71 6.77 19.35
CA LYS A 14 -15.12 7.59 20.41
C LYS A 14 -13.74 7.07 20.83
N MET A 15 -13.58 5.77 20.99
CA MET A 15 -12.30 5.17 21.36
C MET A 15 -11.24 5.43 20.27
N ILE A 16 -11.59 5.27 18.99
CA ILE A 16 -10.70 5.62 17.88
C ILE A 16 -10.32 7.09 17.90
N PHE A 17 -11.29 7.98 18.11
CA PHE A 17 -11.04 9.43 18.20
C PHE A 17 -10.07 9.78 19.35
N PHE A 18 -10.30 9.25 20.55
CA PHE A 18 -9.40 9.47 21.68
C PHE A 18 -8.01 8.87 21.43
N PHE A 19 -7.93 7.68 20.84
CA PHE A 19 -6.65 7.09 20.44
C PHE A 19 -5.89 8.00 19.47
N LEU A 20 -6.54 8.54 18.44
CA LEU A 20 -5.91 9.44 17.47
C LEU A 20 -5.42 10.74 18.09
N ILE A 21 -6.17 11.30 19.06
CA ILE A 21 -5.75 12.49 19.81
C ILE A 21 -4.52 12.19 20.66
N ILE A 22 -4.56 11.12 21.46
CA ILE A 22 -3.42 10.72 22.29
C ILE A 22 -2.20 10.46 21.41
N TRP A 23 -2.39 9.70 20.34
CA TRP A 23 -1.34 9.39 19.37
C TRP A 23 -0.73 10.65 18.75
N TYR A 24 -1.55 11.61 18.35
CA TYR A 24 -1.08 12.91 17.85
C TYR A 24 -0.17 13.62 18.85
N PHE A 25 -0.57 13.68 20.14
CA PHE A 25 0.24 14.31 21.17
C PHE A 25 1.53 13.54 21.45
N VAL A 26 1.51 12.22 21.42
CA VAL A 26 2.70 11.36 21.54
C VAL A 26 3.68 11.66 20.40
N LEU A 27 3.20 11.70 19.16
CA LEU A 27 4.05 12.02 18.01
C LEU A 27 4.65 13.43 18.12
N LYS A 28 3.84 14.40 18.52
CA LYS A 28 4.31 15.78 18.72
C LYS A 28 5.36 15.88 19.82
N TYR A 29 5.19 15.13 20.89
CA TYR A 29 6.16 15.03 21.96
C TYR A 29 7.48 14.42 21.48
N TRP A 30 7.42 13.32 20.73
CA TRP A 30 8.61 12.67 20.15
C TRP A 30 9.33 13.56 19.12
N GLU A 31 8.58 14.31 18.33
CA GLU A 31 9.13 15.29 17.40
C GLU A 31 9.90 16.39 18.13
N ASN A 32 9.29 16.99 19.16
CA ASN A 32 9.91 18.06 19.94
C ASN A 32 11.16 17.60 20.73
N ASN A 33 11.21 16.36 21.16
CA ASN A 33 12.34 15.79 21.90
C ASN A 33 13.43 15.18 21.01
N GLY A 34 13.32 15.27 19.67
CA GLY A 34 14.27 14.70 18.74
C GLY A 34 14.28 13.16 18.71
N THR A 35 13.26 12.52 19.27
CA THR A 35 13.13 11.05 19.27
C THR A 35 12.90 10.51 17.86
N LEU A 36 12.13 11.24 17.06
CA LEU A 36 11.87 10.86 15.67
C LEU A 36 13.15 10.87 14.82
N ASP A 37 14.02 11.84 15.03
CA ASP A 37 15.31 11.93 14.33
C ASP A 37 16.22 10.74 14.65
N ARG A 38 16.25 10.32 15.93
CA ARG A 38 17.02 9.13 16.36
C ARG A 38 16.53 7.84 15.69
N TRP A 39 15.24 7.75 15.41
CA TRP A 39 14.63 6.58 14.76
C TRP A 39 14.62 6.68 13.24
N ASN A 40 15.20 7.73 12.65
CA ASN A 40 15.05 8.06 11.23
C ASN A 40 13.58 8.08 10.80
N ALA A 41 12.75 8.64 11.65
CA ALA A 41 11.30 8.72 11.48
C ALA A 41 10.87 10.16 11.22
N THR A 42 9.79 10.32 10.48
CA THR A 42 9.16 11.63 10.27
C THR A 42 7.65 11.49 10.41
N ARG A 43 7.03 12.53 10.96
CA ARG A 43 5.59 12.62 11.05
C ARG A 43 5.02 13.08 9.71
N VAL A 44 4.03 12.36 9.21
CA VAL A 44 3.35 12.63 7.94
C VAL A 44 1.85 12.72 8.17
N PHE A 45 1.18 13.63 7.47
CA PHE A 45 -0.27 13.89 7.62
C PHE A 45 -0.72 14.16 9.06
N GLY A 46 0.18 14.58 9.94
CA GLY A 46 -0.11 14.90 11.33
C GLY A 46 -0.20 13.70 12.28
N ILE A 47 -0.63 12.53 11.83
CA ILE A 47 -0.91 11.34 12.66
C ILE A 47 -0.18 10.07 12.22
N ALA A 48 0.36 10.05 11.02
CA ALA A 48 1.12 8.92 10.52
C ALA A 48 2.61 9.08 10.82
N LEU A 49 3.27 7.98 11.14
CA LEU A 49 4.71 7.89 11.36
C LEU A 49 5.36 7.17 10.19
N MET A 50 6.30 7.83 9.54
CA MET A 50 7.10 7.28 8.46
C MET A 50 8.47 6.88 9.01
N LEU A 51 8.71 5.58 9.13
CA LEU A 51 9.98 5.00 9.57
C LEU A 51 10.84 4.70 8.33
N ARG A 52 12.09 5.17 8.32
CA ARG A 52 13.02 4.95 7.20
C ARG A 52 14.16 4.05 7.60
N THR A 53 14.57 3.15 6.69
CA THR A 53 15.73 2.30 6.87
C THR A 53 16.57 2.23 5.59
N LYS A 54 17.88 2.13 5.78
CA LYS A 54 18.83 1.86 4.69
C LYS A 54 19.17 0.36 4.59
N HIS A 55 18.63 -0.45 5.51
CA HIS A 55 18.83 -1.88 5.46
C HIS A 55 18.16 -2.47 4.22
N GLY A 56 18.77 -3.48 3.61
CA GLY A 56 18.25 -4.11 2.40
C GLY A 56 18.75 -3.50 1.08
N GLN A 57 19.34 -2.31 1.07
CA GLN A 57 19.86 -1.70 -0.16
C GLN A 57 20.91 -2.59 -0.86
N ARG A 58 21.83 -3.22 -0.09
CA ARG A 58 22.82 -4.16 -0.65
C ARG A 58 22.18 -5.38 -1.29
N THR A 59 21.14 -5.91 -0.66
CA THR A 59 20.36 -7.05 -1.18
C THR A 59 19.65 -6.65 -2.46
N LEU A 60 18.98 -5.49 -2.45
CA LEU A 60 18.33 -4.93 -3.63
C LEU A 60 19.33 -4.75 -4.79
N GLU A 61 20.51 -4.20 -4.53
CA GLU A 61 21.56 -4.02 -5.54
C GLU A 61 22.03 -5.35 -6.15
N LYS A 62 22.21 -6.36 -5.30
CA LYS A 62 22.60 -7.70 -5.78
C LYS A 62 21.52 -8.32 -6.66
N MET A 63 20.26 -8.22 -6.23
CA MET A 63 19.13 -8.78 -6.98
C MET A 63 18.83 -8.00 -8.27
N ALA A 64 19.07 -6.71 -8.29
CA ALA A 64 18.87 -5.87 -9.46
C ALA A 64 20.01 -6.00 -10.51
N LYS A 65 21.08 -6.76 -10.25
CA LYS A 65 22.22 -6.93 -11.21
C LYS A 65 21.79 -7.36 -12.61
N PRO A 66 20.86 -8.36 -12.81
CA PRO A 66 20.40 -8.70 -14.14
C PRO A 66 19.43 -7.63 -14.68
N ARG A 67 19.95 -6.45 -14.99
CA ARG A 67 19.16 -5.28 -15.40
C ARG A 67 18.28 -5.56 -16.62
N ALA A 68 18.77 -6.33 -17.59
CA ALA A 68 17.99 -6.68 -18.79
C ALA A 68 16.75 -7.48 -18.43
N PHE A 69 16.87 -8.46 -17.50
CA PHE A 69 15.73 -9.23 -16.98
C PHE A 69 14.69 -8.33 -16.31
N TRP A 70 15.14 -7.45 -15.39
CA TRP A 70 14.20 -6.58 -14.68
C TRP A 70 13.55 -5.54 -15.58
N ARG A 71 14.26 -5.03 -16.62
CA ARG A 71 13.66 -4.15 -17.62
C ARG A 71 12.59 -4.87 -18.46
N ALA A 72 12.83 -6.13 -18.83
CA ALA A 72 11.84 -6.96 -19.51
C ALA A 72 10.65 -7.25 -18.60
N TYR A 73 10.91 -7.62 -17.33
CA TYR A 73 9.87 -7.78 -16.30
C TYR A 73 9.01 -6.52 -16.17
N GLY A 74 9.62 -5.33 -16.10
CA GLY A 74 8.90 -4.06 -16.03
C GLY A 74 8.03 -3.79 -17.26
N GLU A 75 8.47 -4.22 -18.45
CA GLU A 75 7.66 -4.12 -19.66
C GLU A 75 6.44 -5.04 -19.61
N VAL A 76 6.64 -6.29 -19.20
CA VAL A 76 5.53 -7.24 -18.99
C VAL A 76 4.57 -6.74 -17.92
N SER A 77 5.10 -6.23 -16.81
CA SER A 77 4.31 -5.64 -15.72
C SER A 77 3.43 -4.49 -16.21
N LEU A 78 3.99 -3.60 -17.05
CA LEU A 78 3.27 -2.48 -17.62
C LEU A 78 2.07 -2.96 -18.46
N TRP A 79 2.29 -3.93 -19.33
CA TRP A 79 1.23 -4.47 -20.18
C TRP A 79 0.16 -5.21 -19.37
N ILE A 80 0.55 -5.99 -18.36
CA ILE A 80 -0.39 -6.65 -17.46
C ILE A 80 -1.25 -5.62 -16.72
N CYS A 81 -0.65 -4.57 -16.17
CA CYS A 81 -1.41 -3.52 -15.49
C CYS A 81 -2.38 -2.81 -16.43
N ILE A 82 -1.97 -2.51 -17.67
CA ILE A 82 -2.85 -1.91 -18.68
C ILE A 82 -4.02 -2.83 -19.01
N LEU A 83 -3.75 -4.11 -19.27
CA LEU A 83 -4.79 -5.10 -19.58
C LEU A 83 -5.78 -5.26 -18.43
N LEU A 84 -5.27 -5.37 -17.19
CA LEU A 84 -6.11 -5.46 -16.01
C LEU A 84 -6.95 -4.20 -15.79
N MET A 85 -6.39 -3.02 -16.04
CA MET A 85 -7.15 -1.76 -15.95
C MET A 85 -8.33 -1.77 -16.93
N PHE A 86 -8.10 -2.17 -18.20
CA PHE A 86 -9.19 -2.29 -19.19
C PHE A 86 -10.19 -3.36 -18.80
N PHE A 87 -9.74 -4.52 -18.32
CA PHE A 87 -10.59 -5.61 -17.87
C PHE A 87 -11.50 -5.18 -16.70
N VAL A 88 -10.93 -4.55 -15.68
CA VAL A 88 -11.70 -4.04 -14.54
C VAL A 88 -12.69 -2.96 -14.97
N LEU A 89 -12.28 -2.04 -15.85
CA LEU A 89 -13.17 -1.03 -16.39
C LEU A 89 -14.34 -1.67 -17.15
N LEU A 90 -14.07 -2.67 -17.98
CA LEU A 90 -15.11 -3.41 -18.70
C LEU A 90 -16.07 -4.12 -17.75
N LEU A 91 -15.55 -4.77 -16.69
CA LEU A 91 -16.38 -5.42 -15.68
C LEU A 91 -17.26 -4.41 -14.94
N LEU A 92 -16.74 -3.25 -14.59
CA LEU A 92 -17.52 -2.20 -13.93
C LEU A 92 -18.62 -1.66 -14.84
N LEU A 93 -18.32 -1.42 -16.11
CA LEU A 93 -19.33 -0.99 -17.09
C LEU A 93 -20.39 -2.06 -17.32
N LEU A 94 -20.00 -3.32 -17.42
CA LEU A 94 -20.92 -4.43 -17.57
C LEU A 94 -21.81 -4.56 -16.32
N SER A 95 -21.24 -4.52 -15.12
CA SER A 95 -21.98 -4.56 -13.86
C SER A 95 -22.98 -3.40 -13.75
N PHE A 96 -22.57 -2.20 -14.17
CA PHE A 96 -23.46 -1.03 -14.21
C PHE A 96 -24.66 -1.25 -15.15
N VAL A 97 -24.40 -1.72 -16.38
CA VAL A 97 -25.47 -2.00 -17.36
C VAL A 97 -26.41 -3.10 -16.85
N LEU A 98 -25.86 -4.21 -16.34
CA LEU A 98 -26.65 -5.30 -15.78
C LEU A 98 -27.50 -4.85 -14.58
N SER A 99 -26.97 -3.99 -13.72
CA SER A 99 -27.71 -3.44 -12.57
C SER A 99 -28.91 -2.58 -12.99
N ILE A 100 -28.87 -1.98 -14.19
CA ILE A 100 -30.02 -1.24 -14.74
C ILE A 100 -31.04 -2.18 -15.38
N LEU A 101 -30.58 -3.21 -16.12
CA LEU A 101 -31.43 -4.11 -16.87
C LEU A 101 -32.11 -5.16 -15.97
N ASP A 102 -31.39 -5.64 -14.96
CA ASP A 102 -31.84 -6.64 -13.99
C ASP A 102 -31.36 -6.23 -12.59
N PRO A 103 -32.10 -5.32 -11.92
CA PRO A 103 -31.71 -4.81 -10.62
C PRO A 103 -31.57 -5.97 -9.59
N PRO A 104 -30.48 -6.01 -8.84
CA PRO A 104 -30.27 -7.04 -7.83
C PRO A 104 -31.38 -7.01 -6.78
N THR A 105 -31.99 -8.17 -6.51
CA THR A 105 -33.04 -8.34 -5.50
C THR A 105 -32.48 -8.68 -4.12
N ALA A 106 -31.17 -9.01 -4.04
CA ALA A 106 -30.50 -9.29 -2.80
C ALA A 106 -30.18 -8.00 -2.02
N ASP A 107 -30.15 -8.11 -0.71
CA ASP A 107 -29.70 -7.01 0.14
C ASP A 107 -28.27 -6.61 -0.22
N PRO A 108 -27.97 -5.29 -0.19
CA PRO A 108 -26.61 -4.83 -0.46
C PRO A 108 -25.63 -5.39 0.58
N PRO A 109 -24.38 -5.69 0.17
CA PRO A 109 -23.37 -6.16 1.10
C PRO A 109 -23.13 -5.14 2.21
N SER A 110 -22.86 -5.61 3.40
CA SER A 110 -22.53 -4.76 4.54
C SER A 110 -21.23 -4.00 4.31
N ALA A 111 -21.05 -2.86 4.98
CA ALA A 111 -19.79 -2.09 4.89
C ALA A 111 -18.56 -2.93 5.27
N ALA A 112 -18.72 -3.89 6.19
CA ALA A 112 -17.65 -4.80 6.60
C ALA A 112 -17.24 -5.78 5.48
N GLU A 113 -18.16 -6.20 4.63
CA GLU A 113 -17.89 -7.07 3.48
C GLU A 113 -17.24 -6.33 2.31
N LEU A 114 -17.50 -5.03 2.19
CA LEU A 114 -16.94 -4.19 1.13
C LEU A 114 -15.48 -3.81 1.35
N VAL A 115 -14.99 -3.84 2.60
CA VAL A 115 -13.61 -3.46 2.92
C VAL A 115 -12.74 -4.69 3.15
N ALA A 116 -11.57 -4.76 2.52
CA ALA A 116 -10.63 -5.86 2.68
C ALA A 116 -9.73 -5.66 3.93
N ILE A 117 -10.36 -5.43 5.10
CA ILE A 117 -9.64 -5.26 6.37
C ILE A 117 -9.65 -6.60 7.11
N PRO A 118 -8.46 -7.18 7.43
CA PRO A 118 -8.36 -8.40 8.19
C PRO A 118 -9.09 -8.32 9.54
N GLY A 119 -9.93 -9.32 9.83
CA GLY A 119 -10.72 -9.39 11.07
C GLY A 119 -11.99 -8.54 11.09
N LEU A 120 -12.16 -7.58 10.19
CA LEU A 120 -13.41 -6.84 9.98
C LEU A 120 -14.25 -7.50 8.89
N ASN A 121 -13.61 -7.85 7.78
CA ASN A 121 -14.26 -8.61 6.71
C ASN A 121 -14.43 -10.06 7.16
N PRO A 122 -15.67 -10.62 7.11
CA PRO A 122 -15.94 -11.98 7.59
C PRO A 122 -15.21 -13.08 6.81
N VAL A 123 -14.80 -12.79 5.57
CA VAL A 123 -14.05 -13.73 4.70
C VAL A 123 -12.55 -13.70 4.98
N ILE A 124 -12.03 -12.62 5.57
CA ILE A 124 -10.59 -12.42 5.77
C ILE A 124 -10.23 -12.62 7.25
N PRO A 125 -9.69 -13.79 7.64
CA PRO A 125 -9.25 -14.04 9.00
C PRO A 125 -8.16 -13.05 9.44
N LEU A 126 -8.24 -12.56 10.69
CA LEU A 126 -7.37 -11.51 11.20
C LEU A 126 -5.87 -11.82 10.98
N TRP A 127 -5.40 -12.95 11.51
CA TRP A 127 -3.97 -13.28 11.49
C TRP A 127 -3.42 -13.59 10.10
N TRP A 128 -4.13 -14.41 9.33
CA TRP A 128 -3.73 -14.74 7.97
C TRP A 128 -3.83 -13.53 7.05
N GLY A 129 -4.85 -12.69 7.24
CA GLY A 129 -5.01 -11.45 6.50
C GLY A 129 -3.88 -10.46 6.78
N ILE A 130 -3.46 -10.29 8.04
CA ILE A 130 -2.33 -9.43 8.39
C ILE A 130 -1.03 -9.96 7.77
N ILE A 131 -0.76 -11.27 7.87
CA ILE A 131 0.45 -11.87 7.28
C ILE A 131 0.45 -11.66 5.76
N ALA A 132 -0.65 -11.98 5.09
CA ALA A 132 -0.78 -11.81 3.64
C ALA A 132 -0.59 -10.34 3.23
N PHE A 133 -1.19 -9.41 3.97
CA PHE A 133 -1.04 -7.98 3.72
C PHE A 133 0.41 -7.51 3.85
N VAL A 134 1.09 -7.90 4.93
CA VAL A 134 2.51 -7.53 5.15
C VAL A 134 3.39 -8.10 4.05
N VAL A 135 3.20 -9.38 3.69
CA VAL A 135 3.96 -10.03 2.61
C VAL A 135 3.71 -9.31 1.29
N ALA A 136 2.44 -9.11 0.92
CA ALA A 136 2.07 -8.40 -0.31
C ALA A 136 2.68 -7.00 -0.37
N LEU A 137 2.66 -6.26 0.75
CA LEU A 137 3.22 -4.92 0.84
C LEU A 137 4.73 -4.91 0.62
N VAL A 138 5.46 -5.84 1.27
CA VAL A 138 6.92 -5.95 1.14
C VAL A 138 7.33 -6.29 -0.29
N ILE A 139 6.68 -7.28 -0.92
CA ILE A 139 7.03 -7.68 -2.30
C ILE A 139 6.66 -6.59 -3.32
N HIS A 140 5.56 -5.87 -3.08
CA HIS A 140 5.14 -4.72 -3.87
C HIS A 140 6.22 -3.65 -3.93
N GLU A 141 6.65 -3.18 -2.75
CA GLU A 141 7.68 -2.16 -2.64
C GLU A 141 9.05 -2.62 -3.15
N PHE A 142 9.33 -3.91 -2.97
CA PHE A 142 10.54 -4.50 -3.51
C PHE A 142 10.52 -4.50 -5.05
N GLY A 143 9.37 -4.74 -5.66
CA GLY A 143 9.16 -4.62 -7.10
C GLY A 143 9.51 -3.23 -7.64
N HIS A 144 9.02 -2.17 -6.99
CA HIS A 144 9.39 -0.79 -7.31
C HIS A 144 10.89 -0.54 -7.17
N GLY A 145 11.48 -0.99 -6.06
CA GLY A 145 12.92 -0.85 -5.80
C GLY A 145 13.79 -1.54 -6.85
N LEU A 146 13.42 -2.76 -7.26
CA LEU A 146 14.14 -3.51 -8.33
C LEU A 146 14.08 -2.77 -9.67
N GLN A 147 12.93 -2.22 -10.04
CA GLN A 147 12.80 -1.44 -11.27
C GLN A 147 13.59 -0.14 -11.21
N ALA A 148 13.57 0.59 -10.10
CA ALA A 148 14.40 1.78 -9.92
C ALA A 148 15.87 1.46 -10.18
N ARG A 149 16.39 0.41 -9.54
CA ARG A 149 17.79 -0.01 -9.70
C ARG A 149 18.11 -0.54 -11.10
N ALA A 150 17.18 -1.24 -11.75
CA ALA A 150 17.35 -1.73 -13.11
C ALA A 150 17.48 -0.61 -14.13
N HIS A 151 16.82 0.52 -13.88
CA HIS A 151 16.92 1.75 -14.68
C HIS A 151 18.02 2.72 -14.22
N GLY A 152 18.83 2.33 -13.24
CA GLY A 152 19.96 3.10 -12.75
C GLY A 152 19.61 4.16 -11.72
N MET A 153 18.35 4.25 -11.29
CA MET A 153 17.92 5.18 -10.25
C MET A 153 18.37 4.68 -8.88
N ARG A 154 18.78 5.60 -8.01
CA ARG A 154 19.12 5.28 -6.62
C ARG A 154 17.85 5.13 -5.79
N VAL A 155 17.86 4.17 -4.89
CA VAL A 155 16.83 4.03 -3.84
C VAL A 155 17.40 4.60 -2.56
N ARG A 156 16.82 5.70 -2.07
CA ARG A 156 17.26 6.42 -0.87
C ARG A 156 17.08 5.61 0.39
N SER A 157 15.89 5.06 0.52
CA SER A 157 15.45 4.34 1.71
C SER A 157 14.30 3.39 1.39
N PHE A 158 14.16 2.40 2.23
CA PHE A 158 12.93 1.68 2.42
C PHE A 158 12.26 2.19 3.67
N GLY A 159 10.94 2.08 3.74
CA GLY A 159 10.27 2.52 4.92
C GLY A 159 8.92 1.88 5.14
N LEU A 160 8.41 2.12 6.34
CA LEU A 160 7.10 1.70 6.80
C LEU A 160 6.32 2.94 7.22
N LEU A 161 5.11 3.05 6.73
CA LEU A 161 4.14 4.03 7.20
C LEU A 161 3.24 3.37 8.22
N THR A 162 3.15 3.95 9.43
CA THR A 162 2.35 3.37 10.52
C THR A 162 1.42 4.40 11.14
N LEU A 163 0.30 3.92 11.67
CA LEU A 163 -0.60 4.66 12.54
C LEU A 163 -0.63 3.96 13.90
N GLY A 164 0.11 4.48 14.87
CA GLY A 164 0.39 3.71 16.08
C GLY A 164 1.14 2.43 15.75
N PRO A 165 0.68 1.28 16.25
CA PRO A 165 1.26 -0.02 15.95
C PRO A 165 0.80 -0.60 14.60
N LEU A 166 -0.20 0.01 13.95
CA LEU A 166 -0.78 -0.51 12.71
C LEU A 166 0.05 -0.09 11.50
N PRO A 167 0.59 -1.02 10.70
CA PRO A 167 1.23 -0.71 9.44
C PRO A 167 0.14 -0.28 8.43
N LEU A 168 0.26 0.95 7.91
CA LEU A 168 -0.60 1.48 6.87
C LEU A 168 -0.05 1.21 5.46
N GLY A 169 1.27 1.11 5.36
CA GLY A 169 1.93 0.92 4.08
C GLY A 169 3.43 0.76 4.23
N ALA A 170 4.08 0.32 3.17
CA ALA A 170 5.53 0.38 3.02
C ALA A 170 5.87 1.27 1.83
N PHE A 171 7.13 1.62 1.67
CA PHE A 171 7.59 2.37 0.50
C PHE A 171 9.05 2.05 0.20
N ALA A 172 9.37 2.03 -1.09
CA ALA A 172 10.72 2.13 -1.59
C ALA A 172 10.87 3.52 -2.21
N GLU A 173 11.73 4.36 -1.67
CA GLU A 173 11.89 5.76 -2.06
C GLU A 173 13.00 5.91 -3.11
N PRO A 174 12.68 5.96 -4.42
CA PRO A 174 13.65 6.32 -5.45
C PRO A 174 14.09 7.78 -5.26
N GLU A 175 15.29 8.11 -5.75
CA GLU A 175 15.74 9.50 -5.75
C GLU A 175 14.82 10.34 -6.65
N GLY A 176 14.14 11.32 -6.06
CA GLY A 176 13.07 12.08 -6.73
C GLY A 176 13.53 12.81 -7.98
N GLU A 177 14.73 13.39 -7.98
CA GLU A 177 15.29 14.06 -9.17
C GLU A 177 15.58 13.07 -10.30
N GLU A 178 16.11 11.89 -9.97
CA GLU A 178 16.39 10.85 -10.96
C GLU A 178 15.11 10.29 -11.55
N LEU A 179 14.08 10.09 -10.71
CA LEU A 179 12.76 9.66 -11.15
C LEU A 179 12.08 10.68 -12.08
N MET A 180 12.17 11.97 -11.75
CA MET A 180 11.55 13.02 -12.58
C MET A 180 12.25 13.22 -13.92
N LYS A 181 13.55 12.98 -13.98
CA LYS A 181 14.36 13.04 -15.21
C LYS A 181 14.28 11.78 -16.06
N ALA A 182 13.80 10.67 -15.49
CA ALA A 182 13.70 9.41 -16.21
C ALA A 182 12.66 9.47 -17.34
N PRO A 183 12.90 8.76 -18.47
CA PRO A 183 11.93 8.65 -19.55
C PRO A 183 10.58 8.12 -19.05
N ASN A 184 9.48 8.59 -19.64
CA ASN A 184 8.12 8.22 -19.24
C ASN A 184 7.95 6.70 -19.17
N ARG A 185 8.47 5.95 -20.15
CA ARG A 185 8.34 4.49 -20.18
C ARG A 185 9.02 3.80 -19.00
N GLU A 186 10.18 4.31 -18.54
CA GLU A 186 10.86 3.79 -17.36
C GLU A 186 10.08 4.05 -16.07
N ARG A 187 9.49 5.25 -15.96
CA ARG A 187 8.60 5.59 -14.84
C ARG A 187 7.36 4.71 -14.83
N MET A 188 6.73 4.49 -15.99
CA MET A 188 5.56 3.61 -16.10
C MET A 188 5.88 2.17 -15.71
N ARG A 189 7.04 1.63 -16.16
CA ARG A 189 7.51 0.30 -15.74
C ARG A 189 7.74 0.23 -14.24
N LEU A 190 8.33 1.26 -13.66
CA LEU A 190 8.55 1.34 -12.22
C LEU A 190 7.23 1.30 -11.46
N PHE A 191 6.26 2.13 -11.85
CA PHE A 191 4.96 2.16 -11.18
C PHE A 191 4.14 0.88 -11.37
N ALA A 192 4.26 0.22 -12.51
CA ALA A 192 3.57 -1.03 -12.78
C ALA A 192 4.18 -2.23 -12.05
N ALA A 193 5.46 -2.17 -11.69
CA ALA A 193 6.16 -3.31 -11.12
C ALA A 193 5.62 -3.73 -9.74
N GLY A 194 5.25 -2.79 -8.87
CA GLY A 194 4.66 -3.11 -7.57
C GLY A 194 3.39 -3.94 -7.69
N PRO A 195 2.33 -3.40 -8.31
CA PRO A 195 1.08 -4.13 -8.52
C PRO A 195 1.26 -5.47 -9.24
N ALA A 196 2.07 -5.49 -10.30
CA ALA A 196 2.34 -6.72 -11.05
C ALA A 196 3.04 -7.79 -10.19
N THR A 197 3.96 -7.39 -9.31
CA THR A 197 4.62 -8.33 -8.41
C THR A 197 3.62 -9.01 -7.48
N ASN A 198 2.60 -8.28 -7.00
CA ASN A 198 1.53 -8.88 -6.19
C ASN A 198 0.65 -9.86 -6.97
N ILE A 199 0.52 -9.68 -8.30
CA ILE A 199 -0.24 -10.60 -9.16
C ILE A 199 0.54 -11.91 -9.37
N PHE A 200 1.87 -11.83 -9.44
CA PHE A 200 2.72 -13.00 -9.67
C PHE A 200 3.08 -13.77 -8.39
N ALA A 201 2.85 -13.20 -7.21
CA ALA A 201 3.18 -13.81 -5.92
C ALA A 201 2.04 -14.63 -5.35
#